data_026f39d841c6f18b8e1fefb9f74ff3f0
#
_entry.id   026f39d841c6f18b8e1fefb9f74ff3f0
#
_cell.length_a   1.000
_cell.length_b   1.000
_cell.length_c   1.000
_cell.angle_alpha   90.00
_cell.angle_beta   90.00
_cell.angle_gamma   90.00
#
_symmetry.space_group_name_H-M   'P 1'
#
loop_
_entity.id
_entity.type
_entity.pdbx_description
1 polymer ?
#
loop_
_entity_poly.entity_id
_entity_poly.type
_entity_poly.pdbx_seq_one_letter_code
_entity_poly.pdbx_strand_id
1 'polypeptide(L)'
;MGGNRVSTGVLFLGRYRIPPGALDKWRAAQREMTAFVEANLPDVLAFDAYLGENGTEATSIHLHRDAASFQRYLETMATRIGRGIQIVEVLRIDLYGDPGAAVVERMRRMGGWPVVVWPHVHGLGSADPA
;
A
#
# COMPACT_ATOMS: atom_id res chain seq x y z
N MET A 1 -18.14 -14.78 -12.40
CA MET A 1 -18.47 -13.47 -12.88
C MET A 1 -17.23 -12.60 -12.83
N GLY A 2 -16.61 -12.49 -13.95
CA GLY A 2 -15.34 -11.78 -14.03
C GLY A 2 -15.41 -10.30 -13.79
N GLY A 3 -16.53 -9.66 -14.14
CA GLY A 3 -16.64 -8.21 -14.10
C GLY A 3 -16.55 -7.58 -12.72
N ASN A 4 -16.86 -8.32 -11.67
CA ASN A 4 -16.90 -7.74 -10.33
C ASN A 4 -15.52 -7.73 -9.62
N ARG A 5 -14.56 -8.47 -10.14
CA ARG A 5 -13.28 -8.61 -9.43
C ARG A 5 -12.46 -7.34 -9.41
N VAL A 6 -12.55 -6.53 -10.46
CA VAL A 6 -11.77 -5.30 -10.53
C VAL A 6 -12.24 -4.28 -9.50
N SER A 7 -13.55 -4.22 -9.24
CA SER A 7 -14.12 -3.26 -8.30
C SER A 7 -13.88 -3.62 -6.84
N THR A 8 -13.39 -4.84 -6.54
CA THR A 8 -13.10 -5.24 -5.15
C THR A 8 -11.65 -4.99 -4.75
N GLY A 9 -10.79 -4.67 -5.69
CA GLY A 9 -9.38 -4.44 -5.42
C GLY A 9 -9.15 -3.21 -4.55
N VAL A 10 -8.10 -3.28 -3.74
CA VAL A 10 -7.62 -2.15 -2.95
C VAL A 10 -6.22 -1.80 -3.43
N LEU A 11 -6.05 -0.57 -3.91
CA LEU A 11 -4.75 -0.06 -4.32
C LEU A 11 -4.24 0.89 -3.24
N PHE A 12 -3.03 0.61 -2.76
CA PHE A 12 -2.33 1.43 -1.79
C PHE A 12 -1.25 2.22 -2.51
N LEU A 13 -1.21 3.54 -2.29
CA LEU A 13 -0.16 4.41 -2.78
C LEU A 13 0.42 5.19 -1.62
N GLY A 14 1.68 4.88 -1.26
CA GLY A 14 2.38 5.60 -0.21
C GLY A 14 3.46 6.51 -0.80
N ARG A 15 3.59 7.72 -0.25
CA ARG A 15 4.64 8.67 -0.63
C ARG A 15 5.51 8.96 0.57
N TYR A 16 6.82 8.95 0.36
CA TYR A 16 7.80 9.04 1.43
C TYR A 16 8.93 9.97 1.06
N ARG A 17 9.49 10.63 2.08
CA ARG A 17 10.79 11.29 1.96
C ARG A 17 11.84 10.37 2.57
N ILE A 18 12.95 10.20 1.86
CA ILE A 18 14.08 9.41 2.33
C ILE A 18 15.07 10.37 2.98
N PRO A 19 15.31 10.27 4.29
CA PRO A 19 16.28 11.13 4.97
C PRO A 19 17.70 10.92 4.42
N PRO A 20 18.56 11.93 4.50
CA PRO A 20 19.96 11.77 4.10
C PRO A 20 20.61 10.57 4.77
N GLY A 21 21.28 9.74 4.00
CA GLY A 21 21.98 8.55 4.50
C GLY A 21 21.11 7.32 4.68
N ALA A 22 19.79 7.39 4.44
CA ALA A 22 18.88 6.27 4.65
C ALA A 22 18.58 5.44 3.38
N LEU A 23 19.10 5.85 2.22
CA LEU A 23 18.73 5.22 0.96
C LEU A 23 19.05 3.73 0.90
N ASP A 24 20.23 3.34 1.37
CA ASP A 24 20.64 1.92 1.33
C ASP A 24 19.78 1.08 2.28
N LYS A 25 19.45 1.61 3.46
CA LYS A 25 18.55 0.93 4.39
C LYS A 25 17.16 0.77 3.79
N TRP A 26 16.66 1.82 3.13
CA TRP A 26 15.36 1.77 2.48
C TRP A 26 15.33 0.71 1.37
N ARG A 27 16.36 0.69 0.52
CA ARG A 27 16.45 -0.33 -0.54
C ARG A 27 16.48 -1.74 0.02
N ALA A 28 17.26 -1.97 1.07
CA ALA A 28 17.34 -3.27 1.70
C ALA A 28 16.00 -3.70 2.30
N ALA A 29 15.30 -2.77 2.95
CA ALA A 29 13.98 -3.03 3.51
C ALA A 29 12.97 -3.38 2.42
N GLN A 30 13.01 -2.68 1.27
CA GLN A 30 12.11 -2.98 0.15
C GLN A 30 12.36 -4.38 -0.41
N ARG A 31 13.61 -4.78 -0.57
CA ARG A 31 13.94 -6.12 -1.04
C ARG A 31 13.42 -7.20 -0.08
N GLU A 32 13.62 -6.99 1.21
CA GLU A 32 13.17 -7.95 2.23
C GLU A 32 11.64 -8.07 2.25
N MET A 33 10.95 -6.94 2.23
CA MET A 33 9.48 -6.93 2.25
C MET A 33 8.91 -7.59 1.00
N THR A 34 9.46 -7.28 -0.15
CA THR A 34 9.00 -7.85 -1.42
C THR A 34 9.17 -9.37 -1.43
N ALA A 35 10.32 -9.85 -0.99
CA ALA A 35 10.59 -11.30 -0.93
C ALA A 35 9.61 -12.00 0.01
N PHE A 36 9.30 -11.38 1.15
CA PHE A 36 8.35 -11.97 2.09
C PHE A 36 6.94 -12.02 1.53
N VAL A 37 6.49 -10.93 0.91
CA VAL A 37 5.16 -10.84 0.30
C VAL A 37 5.03 -11.89 -0.80
N GLU A 38 6.02 -12.00 -1.67
CA GLU A 38 6.01 -12.95 -2.78
C GLU A 38 5.90 -14.39 -2.27
N ALA A 39 6.58 -14.71 -1.19
CA ALA A 39 6.61 -16.07 -0.65
C ALA A 39 5.36 -16.41 0.17
N ASN A 40 4.68 -15.43 0.77
CA ASN A 40 3.69 -15.70 1.82
C ASN A 40 2.29 -15.12 1.58
N LEU A 41 2.15 -14.14 0.68
CA LEU A 41 0.88 -13.41 0.54
C LEU A 41 0.42 -13.41 -0.92
N PRO A 42 -0.12 -14.54 -1.41
CA PRO A 42 -0.47 -14.67 -2.84
C PRO A 42 -1.60 -13.76 -3.30
N ASP A 43 -2.40 -13.21 -2.39
CA ASP A 43 -3.47 -12.29 -2.74
C ASP A 43 -3.02 -10.84 -2.87
N VAL A 44 -1.73 -10.56 -2.63
CA VAL A 44 -1.12 -9.30 -3.02
C VAL A 44 -0.74 -9.44 -4.49
N LEU A 45 -1.40 -8.69 -5.35
CA LEU A 45 -1.31 -8.85 -6.80
C LEU A 45 -0.18 -8.03 -7.42
N ALA A 46 0.20 -6.93 -6.76
CA ALA A 46 1.34 -6.11 -7.14
C ALA A 46 1.94 -5.50 -5.88
N PHE A 47 3.25 -5.36 -5.87
CA PHE A 47 3.97 -4.83 -4.73
C PHE A 47 5.28 -4.22 -5.24
N ASP A 48 5.28 -2.90 -5.48
CA ASP A 48 6.35 -2.23 -6.17
C ASP A 48 6.78 -0.97 -5.42
N ALA A 49 8.07 -0.68 -5.48
CA ALA A 49 8.64 0.52 -4.90
C ALA A 49 9.37 1.31 -5.99
N TYR A 50 9.26 2.62 -5.93
CA TYR A 50 9.82 3.53 -6.91
C TYR A 50 10.60 4.63 -6.21
N LEU A 51 11.73 5.01 -6.82
CA LEU A 51 12.58 6.06 -6.30
C LEU A 51 12.56 7.24 -7.27
N GLY A 52 12.35 8.45 -6.76
CA GLY A 52 12.41 9.66 -7.57
C GLY A 52 13.82 9.89 -8.12
N GLU A 53 13.92 10.66 -9.19
CA GLU A 53 15.21 10.88 -9.88
C GLU A 53 16.30 11.43 -8.98
N ASN A 54 15.92 12.30 -8.04
CA ASN A 54 16.89 12.91 -7.13
C ASN A 54 17.26 12.03 -5.93
N GLY A 55 16.64 10.87 -5.78
CA GLY A 55 16.94 9.93 -4.69
C GLY A 55 16.42 10.34 -3.32
N THR A 56 15.58 11.37 -3.23
CA THR A 56 15.09 11.89 -1.94
C THR A 56 13.64 11.56 -1.65
N GLU A 57 12.87 11.15 -2.66
CA GLU A 57 11.48 10.74 -2.49
C GLU A 57 11.24 9.37 -3.08
N ALA A 58 10.35 8.64 -2.47
CA ALA A 58 10.00 7.29 -2.90
C ALA A 58 8.49 7.10 -2.86
N THR A 59 8.04 6.10 -3.61
CA THR A 59 6.62 5.71 -3.66
C THR A 59 6.54 4.21 -3.53
N SER A 60 5.54 3.71 -2.80
CA SER A 60 5.19 2.29 -2.86
C SER A 60 3.77 2.14 -3.38
N ILE A 61 3.57 1.15 -4.24
CA ILE A 61 2.28 0.85 -4.85
C ILE A 61 1.99 -0.61 -4.60
N HIS A 62 0.87 -0.89 -3.92
CA HIS A 62 0.44 -2.25 -3.65
C HIS A 62 -0.97 -2.43 -4.20
N LEU A 63 -1.20 -3.54 -4.89
CA LEU A 63 -2.54 -3.92 -5.31
C LEU A 63 -2.93 -5.20 -4.57
N HIS A 64 -4.02 -5.12 -3.83
CA HIS A 64 -4.57 -6.24 -3.06
C HIS A 64 -5.87 -6.71 -3.70
N ARG A 65 -6.12 -8.01 -3.65
CA ARG A 65 -7.30 -8.60 -4.29
C ARG A 65 -8.60 -8.00 -3.78
N ASP A 66 -8.68 -7.76 -2.47
CA ASP A 66 -9.87 -7.21 -1.82
C ASP A 66 -9.49 -6.66 -0.44
N ALA A 67 -10.48 -6.17 0.30
CA ALA A 67 -10.26 -5.61 1.63
C ALA A 67 -9.71 -6.65 2.61
N ALA A 68 -10.18 -7.90 2.53
CA ALA A 68 -9.71 -8.96 3.42
C ALA A 68 -8.23 -9.26 3.19
N SER A 69 -7.80 -9.28 1.94
CA SER A 69 -6.39 -9.45 1.58
C SER A 69 -5.54 -8.29 2.10
N PHE A 70 -6.02 -7.07 1.97
CA PHE A 70 -5.31 -5.89 2.47
C PHE A 70 -5.18 -5.94 3.99
N GLN A 71 -6.24 -6.31 4.69
CA GLN A 71 -6.21 -6.45 6.14
C GLN A 71 -5.21 -7.53 6.58
N ARG A 72 -5.22 -8.67 5.90
CA ARG A 72 -4.27 -9.75 6.18
C ARG A 72 -2.82 -9.28 5.97
N TYR A 73 -2.59 -8.52 4.91
CA TYR A 73 -1.28 -7.93 4.64
C TYR A 73 -0.83 -7.04 5.81
N LEU A 74 -1.70 -6.14 6.26
CA LEU A 74 -1.36 -5.24 7.36
C LEU A 74 -1.06 -5.99 8.65
N GLU A 75 -1.83 -7.03 8.96
CA GLU A 75 -1.62 -7.85 10.15
C GLU A 75 -0.33 -8.65 10.07
N THR A 76 -0.11 -9.29 8.94
CA THR A 76 1.07 -10.15 8.74
C THR A 76 2.35 -9.33 8.71
N MET A 77 2.30 -8.15 8.11
CA MET A 77 3.46 -7.30 7.90
C MET A 77 3.67 -6.25 8.99
N ALA A 78 2.86 -6.25 10.04
CA ALA A 78 2.83 -5.16 11.03
C ALA A 78 4.21 -4.80 11.57
N THR A 79 5.01 -5.77 11.96
CA THR A 79 6.36 -5.53 12.51
C THR A 79 7.29 -4.94 11.45
N ARG A 80 7.24 -5.48 10.22
CA ARG A 80 8.06 -5.00 9.12
C ARG A 80 7.67 -3.59 8.71
N ILE A 81 6.37 -3.32 8.64
CA ILE A 81 5.86 -1.97 8.34
C ILE A 81 6.32 -0.99 9.42
N GLY A 82 6.22 -1.37 10.69
CA GLY A 82 6.66 -0.52 11.81
C GLY A 82 8.14 -0.16 11.72
N ARG A 83 8.99 -1.11 11.32
CA ARG A 83 10.41 -0.83 11.11
C ARG A 83 10.62 0.06 9.89
N GLY A 84 9.86 -0.19 8.82
CA GLY A 84 9.99 0.56 7.57
C GLY A 84 9.65 2.03 7.72
N ILE A 85 8.59 2.36 8.45
CA ILE A 85 8.19 3.76 8.65
C ILE A 85 9.16 4.54 9.52
N GLN A 86 10.04 3.86 10.26
CA GLN A 86 11.11 4.53 11.02
C GLN A 86 12.29 4.93 10.14
N ILE A 87 12.42 4.34 8.96
CA ILE A 87 13.51 4.62 8.02
C ILE A 87 13.22 5.87 7.19
N VAL A 88 11.94 6.13 6.95
CA VAL A 88 11.49 7.20 6.04
C VAL A 88 10.59 8.18 6.78
N GLU A 89 10.31 9.32 6.13
CA GLU A 89 9.23 10.20 6.55
C GLU A 89 8.03 9.92 5.65
N VAL A 90 6.92 9.48 6.24
CA VAL A 90 5.69 9.24 5.48
C VAL A 90 5.03 10.58 5.18
N LEU A 91 4.84 10.88 3.90
CA LEU A 91 4.26 12.15 3.48
C LEU A 91 2.76 12.05 3.29
N ARG A 92 2.29 10.92 2.73
CA ARG A 92 0.88 10.74 2.40
C ARG A 92 0.58 9.29 2.05
N ILE A 93 -0.61 8.84 2.39
CA ILE A 93 -1.16 7.54 1.98
C ILE A 93 -2.46 7.78 1.24
N ASP A 94 -2.60 7.19 0.05
CA ASP A 94 -3.85 7.17 -0.71
C ASP A 94 -4.31 5.72 -0.85
N LEU A 95 -5.59 5.49 -0.58
CA LEU A 95 -6.21 4.17 -0.67
C LEU A 95 -7.34 4.25 -1.70
N TYR A 96 -7.25 3.44 -2.73
CA TYR A 96 -8.21 3.41 -3.83
C TYR A 96 -9.05 2.15 -3.71
N GLY A 97 -10.37 2.31 -3.69
CA GLY A 97 -11.30 1.23 -3.47
C GLY A 97 -11.95 1.31 -2.10
N ASP A 98 -12.33 0.16 -1.54
CA ASP A 98 -12.95 0.08 -0.22
C ASP A 98 -12.10 -0.80 0.71
N PRO A 99 -11.17 -0.20 1.45
CA PRO A 99 -10.32 -0.98 2.36
C PRO A 99 -11.01 -1.36 3.68
N GLY A 100 -12.19 -0.82 3.93
CA GLY A 100 -12.90 -1.01 5.19
C GLY A 100 -12.65 0.12 6.17
N ALA A 101 -13.72 0.60 6.81
CA ALA A 101 -13.65 1.76 7.70
C ALA A 101 -12.70 1.55 8.88
N ALA A 102 -12.70 0.35 9.47
CA ALA A 102 -11.84 0.06 10.63
C ALA A 102 -10.35 0.13 10.28
N VAL A 103 -9.99 -0.34 9.09
CA VAL A 103 -8.61 -0.30 8.60
C VAL A 103 -8.17 1.15 8.37
N VAL A 104 -9.01 1.95 7.74
CA VAL A 104 -8.72 3.37 7.49
C VAL A 104 -8.51 4.10 8.81
N GLU A 105 -9.40 3.88 9.76
CA GLU A 105 -9.31 4.47 11.09
C GLU A 105 -7.99 4.14 11.77
N ARG A 106 -7.60 2.86 11.71
CA ARG A 106 -6.34 2.41 12.30
C ARG A 106 -5.13 3.07 11.63
N MET A 107 -5.15 3.18 10.31
CA MET A 107 -4.06 3.83 9.59
C MET A 107 -3.96 5.32 9.92
N ARG A 108 -5.08 5.99 10.10
CA ARG A 108 -5.11 7.40 10.49
C ARG A 108 -4.55 7.63 11.88
N ARG A 109 -4.60 6.63 12.75
CA ARG A 109 -4.03 6.73 14.09
C ARG A 109 -2.55 6.35 14.19
N MET A 110 -1.97 5.82 13.12
CA MET A 110 -0.57 5.38 13.12
C MET A 110 0.43 6.54 13.14
N GLY A 111 0.05 7.68 12.60
CA GLY A 111 0.94 8.84 12.55
C GLY A 111 0.21 10.08 12.09
N GLY A 112 0.95 11.16 11.92
CA GLY A 112 0.38 12.46 11.59
C GLY A 112 0.19 12.75 10.11
N TRP A 113 0.41 11.76 9.25
CA TRP A 113 0.30 11.95 7.80
C TRP A 113 -1.13 11.80 7.31
N PRO A 114 -1.49 12.45 6.18
CA PRO A 114 -2.81 12.29 5.57
C PRO A 114 -3.04 10.87 5.07
N VAL A 115 -4.24 10.35 5.31
CA VAL A 115 -4.72 9.10 4.71
C VAL A 115 -6.02 9.44 4.01
N VAL A 116 -6.02 9.32 2.67
CA VAL A 116 -7.15 9.72 1.82
C VAL A 116 -7.70 8.49 1.14
N VAL A 117 -9.03 8.32 1.19
CA VAL A 117 -9.72 7.21 0.54
C VAL A 117 -10.38 7.71 -0.74
N TRP A 118 -10.23 6.95 -1.80
CA TRP A 118 -10.77 7.23 -3.13
C TRP A 118 -11.71 6.09 -3.51
N PRO A 119 -13.02 6.20 -3.23
CA PRO A 119 -13.96 5.13 -3.57
C PRO A 119 -14.02 4.88 -5.07
N HIS A 120 -14.20 3.61 -5.43
CA HIS A 120 -14.32 3.22 -6.84
C HIS A 120 -15.62 3.77 -7.42
N VAL A 121 -15.54 4.31 -8.63
CA VAL A 121 -16.71 4.82 -9.37
C VAL A 121 -17.02 3.91 -10.55
N HIS A 122 -16.05 3.69 -11.43
CA HIS A 122 -16.25 2.89 -12.64
C HIS A 122 -14.89 2.51 -13.22
N GLY A 123 -14.83 1.37 -13.86
CA GLY A 123 -13.62 0.91 -14.51
C GLY A 123 -13.90 -0.20 -15.50
N LEU A 124 -12.85 -0.63 -16.17
CA LEU A 124 -12.93 -1.74 -17.09
C LEU A 124 -13.38 -3.00 -16.35
N GLY A 125 -14.39 -3.68 -16.86
CA GLY A 125 -14.93 -4.88 -16.24
C GLY A 125 -15.93 -4.62 -15.13
N SER A 126 -16.22 -3.35 -14.81
CA SER A 126 -17.23 -3.03 -13.81
C SER A 126 -18.62 -3.30 -14.37
N ALA A 127 -19.51 -3.83 -13.51
CA ALA A 127 -20.90 -3.94 -13.85
C ALA A 127 -21.53 -2.55 -13.75
N ASP A 128 -22.20 -2.13 -14.82
CA ASP A 128 -22.92 -0.87 -14.80
C ASP A 128 -24.27 -1.11 -14.14
N PRO A 129 -24.60 -0.41 -13.06
CA PRO A 129 -25.86 -0.61 -12.37
C PRO A 129 -27.08 -0.16 -13.16
N ALA A 130 -26.87 0.46 -14.28
CA ALA A 130 -27.94 0.91 -15.19
C ALA A 130 -29.03 1.71 -14.52
#